data_12bf37f64fe84ebed9c353e5d3b1c9b0
#
_entry.id   12bf37f64fe84ebed9c353e5d3b1c9b0
#
_cell.length_a   1.000
_cell.length_b   1.000
_cell.length_c   1.000
_cell.angle_alpha   90.00
_cell.angle_beta   90.00
_cell.angle_gamma   90.00
#
_symmetry.space_group_name_H-M   'P 1'
#
loop_
_entity.id
_entity.type
_entity.pdbx_description
1 polymer ?
#
loop_
_entity_poly.entity_id
_entity_poly.type
_entity_poly.pdbx_seq_one_letter_code
_entity_poly.pdbx_strand_id
1 'polypeptide(L)'
;AANRPGKKTAEAIRQEVAREVDQLLRVIFQGRRKAGRLDLEAIEMAVRSAMHQAGAAALTELLQFPVPAPDQRRLSCLCGRSAHYRELRSKPVLTAVGRVEVSRPYYVCPHCHAGQFPADVELDIENTEFSPGVRRMQAMVGQQAPFDHGRQQMKLLAGLEGTAKGVERTAEAVGADIAAREQQQIDRAMQLDLPLVVGEPVPV
;
A
#
# COMPACT_ATOMS: atom_id res chain seq x y z
N ALA A 1 -16.08 13.90 6.52
CA ALA A 1 -16.39 13.06 5.36
C ALA A 1 -15.13 13.06 4.47
N ALA A 2 -14.47 11.89 4.35
CA ALA A 2 -13.28 11.75 3.53
C ALA A 2 -13.59 12.09 2.07
N ASN A 3 -12.70 12.86 1.46
CA ASN A 3 -12.79 13.26 0.06
C ASN A 3 -12.55 12.02 -0.82
N ARG A 4 -13.62 11.33 -1.21
CA ARG A 4 -13.52 10.12 -2.03
C ARG A 4 -12.97 10.47 -3.42
N PRO A 5 -12.14 9.57 -4.03
CA PRO A 5 -11.65 9.77 -5.40
C PRO A 5 -12.82 10.08 -6.33
N GLY A 6 -12.59 11.04 -7.24
CA GLY A 6 -13.61 11.43 -8.21
C GLY A 6 -14.08 10.22 -8.99
N LYS A 7 -15.39 10.00 -9.05
CA LYS A 7 -15.97 8.91 -9.84
C LYS A 7 -15.72 9.18 -11.32
N LYS A 8 -14.59 8.71 -11.87
CA LYS A 8 -14.59 8.36 -13.28
C LYS A 8 -15.66 7.28 -13.46
N THR A 9 -16.48 7.38 -14.47
CA THR A 9 -17.52 6.40 -14.72
C THR A 9 -16.86 5.04 -14.88
N ALA A 10 -17.48 3.97 -14.37
CA ALA A 10 -17.00 2.60 -14.56
C ALA A 10 -16.68 2.29 -16.03
N GLU A 11 -17.34 2.98 -16.94
CA GLU A 11 -17.13 2.90 -18.39
C GLU A 11 -15.76 3.47 -18.82
N ALA A 12 -15.34 4.62 -18.28
CA ALA A 12 -14.03 5.19 -18.60
C ALA A 12 -12.88 4.30 -18.11
N ILE A 13 -13.00 3.72 -16.91
CA ILE A 13 -12.05 2.74 -16.38
C ILE A 13 -12.01 1.49 -17.26
N ARG A 14 -13.18 0.98 -17.65
CA ARG A 14 -13.28 -0.19 -18.54
C ARG A 14 -12.59 0.04 -19.88
N GLN A 15 -12.80 1.20 -20.51
CA GLN A 15 -12.19 1.55 -21.79
C GLN A 15 -10.67 1.69 -21.68
N GLU A 16 -10.14 2.24 -20.59
CA GLU A 16 -8.70 2.34 -20.35
C GLU A 16 -8.08 0.95 -20.18
N VAL A 17 -8.66 0.13 -19.30
CA VAL A 17 -8.23 -1.26 -19.09
C VAL A 17 -8.29 -2.08 -20.39
N ALA A 18 -9.34 -1.91 -21.20
CA ALA A 18 -9.47 -2.61 -22.48
C ALA A 18 -8.36 -2.22 -23.46
N ARG A 19 -8.00 -0.93 -23.55
CA ARG A 19 -6.88 -0.46 -24.39
C ARG A 19 -5.55 -1.08 -23.98
N GLU A 20 -5.24 -1.09 -22.67
CA GLU A 20 -4.04 -1.72 -22.15
C GLU A 20 -4.01 -3.23 -22.45
N VAL A 21 -5.11 -3.93 -22.21
CA VAL A 21 -5.22 -5.36 -22.50
C VAL A 21 -5.03 -5.64 -23.99
N ASP A 22 -5.64 -4.88 -24.90
CA ASP A 22 -5.49 -5.03 -26.34
C ASP A 22 -4.04 -4.82 -26.81
N GLN A 23 -3.37 -3.80 -26.26
CA GLN A 23 -1.94 -3.55 -26.55
C GLN A 23 -1.06 -4.70 -26.09
N LEU A 24 -1.32 -5.25 -24.93
CA LEU A 24 -0.57 -6.35 -24.34
C LEU A 24 -0.81 -7.67 -25.06
N LEU A 25 -2.04 -7.95 -25.48
CA LEU A 25 -2.37 -9.12 -26.31
C LEU A 25 -1.60 -9.09 -27.62
N ARG A 26 -1.47 -7.93 -28.29
CA ARG A 26 -0.65 -7.81 -29.51
C ARG A 26 0.80 -8.19 -29.28
N VAL A 27 1.39 -7.79 -28.14
CA VAL A 27 2.77 -8.13 -27.77
C VAL A 27 2.93 -9.62 -27.46
N ILE A 28 1.94 -10.23 -26.79
CA ILE A 28 1.94 -11.65 -26.43
C ILE A 28 1.85 -12.55 -27.68
N PHE A 29 1.00 -12.17 -28.64
CA PHE A 29 0.82 -12.96 -29.89
C PHE A 29 1.97 -12.83 -30.89
N GLN A 30 2.91 -11.89 -30.71
CA GLN A 30 4.12 -11.79 -31.55
C GLN A 30 5.14 -12.87 -31.17
N GLY A 31 4.83 -14.13 -31.51
CA GLY A 31 5.77 -15.23 -31.70
C GLY A 31 6.72 -15.55 -30.53
N ARG A 32 6.18 -16.07 -29.42
CA ARG A 32 7.03 -16.62 -28.33
C ARG A 32 7.30 -18.11 -28.58
N ARG A 33 8.36 -18.39 -29.35
CA ARG A 33 8.80 -19.75 -29.63
C ARG A 33 10.25 -19.93 -29.17
N LYS A 34 10.51 -21.01 -28.45
CA LYS A 34 11.84 -21.47 -28.07
C LYS A 34 12.14 -22.76 -28.87
N ALA A 35 13.19 -22.75 -29.67
CA ALA A 35 13.57 -23.88 -30.52
C ALA A 35 12.40 -24.40 -31.40
N GLY A 36 11.57 -23.51 -31.96
CA GLY A 36 10.42 -23.87 -32.82
C GLY A 36 9.16 -24.33 -32.08
N ARG A 37 9.20 -24.50 -30.76
CA ARG A 37 8.04 -24.89 -29.91
C ARG A 37 7.49 -23.69 -29.13
N LEU A 38 6.23 -23.75 -28.76
CA LEU A 38 5.63 -22.76 -27.86
C LEU A 38 6.33 -22.85 -26.51
N ASP A 39 6.74 -21.68 -26.01
CA ASP A 39 7.32 -21.51 -24.66
C ASP A 39 6.19 -21.10 -23.69
N LEU A 40 5.62 -22.07 -22.99
CA LEU A 40 4.51 -21.83 -22.08
C LEU A 40 4.91 -20.90 -20.92
N GLU A 41 6.09 -21.08 -20.33
CA GLU A 41 6.58 -20.23 -19.25
C GLU A 41 6.66 -18.76 -19.69
N ALA A 42 7.23 -18.50 -20.87
CA ALA A 42 7.30 -17.16 -21.43
C ALA A 42 5.92 -16.55 -21.68
N ILE A 43 4.95 -17.38 -22.10
CA ILE A 43 3.55 -16.95 -22.31
C ILE A 43 2.90 -16.60 -20.98
N GLU A 44 3.00 -17.46 -19.97
CA GLU A 44 2.45 -17.23 -18.62
C GLU A 44 3.02 -15.94 -18.00
N MET A 45 4.34 -15.74 -18.06
CA MET A 45 4.97 -14.54 -17.55
C MET A 45 4.51 -13.28 -18.28
N ALA A 46 4.28 -13.37 -19.59
CA ALA A 46 3.77 -12.26 -20.37
C ALA A 46 2.33 -11.91 -20.02
N VAL A 47 1.46 -12.93 -19.89
CA VAL A 47 0.06 -12.73 -19.47
C VAL A 47 0.01 -12.11 -18.07
N ARG A 48 0.81 -12.62 -17.12
CA ARG A 48 0.89 -12.06 -15.78
C ARG A 48 1.32 -10.60 -15.79
N SER A 49 2.38 -10.27 -16.55
CA SER A 49 2.83 -8.88 -16.68
C SER A 49 1.74 -7.98 -17.26
N ALA A 50 1.02 -8.47 -18.26
CA ALA A 50 -0.11 -7.79 -18.86
C ALA A 50 -1.23 -7.48 -17.85
N MET A 51 -1.61 -8.47 -17.06
CA MET A 51 -2.64 -8.31 -16.02
C MET A 51 -2.21 -7.32 -14.93
N HIS A 52 -0.93 -7.33 -14.54
CA HIS A 52 -0.39 -6.35 -13.61
C HIS A 52 -0.47 -4.92 -14.18
N GLN A 53 -0.08 -4.70 -15.43
CA GLN A 53 -0.14 -3.38 -16.05
C GLN A 53 -1.58 -2.87 -16.16
N ALA A 54 -2.51 -3.72 -16.59
CA ALA A 54 -3.93 -3.38 -16.65
C ALA A 54 -4.50 -3.07 -15.24
N GLY A 55 -4.13 -3.87 -14.24
CA GLY A 55 -4.51 -3.63 -12.85
C GLY A 55 -3.92 -2.34 -12.27
N ALA A 56 -2.66 -2.04 -12.58
CA ALA A 56 -2.00 -0.80 -12.16
C ALA A 56 -2.63 0.43 -12.81
N ALA A 57 -2.98 0.37 -14.10
CA ALA A 57 -3.68 1.44 -14.80
C ALA A 57 -5.07 1.70 -14.17
N ALA A 58 -5.85 0.64 -13.95
CA ALA A 58 -7.16 0.76 -13.30
C ALA A 58 -7.05 1.35 -11.89
N LEU A 59 -6.07 0.89 -11.09
CA LEU A 59 -5.87 1.38 -9.73
C LEU A 59 -5.38 2.83 -9.71
N THR A 60 -4.50 3.23 -10.63
CA THR A 60 -4.08 4.62 -10.81
C THR A 60 -5.28 5.54 -11.05
N GLU A 61 -6.22 5.12 -11.93
CA GLU A 61 -7.43 5.89 -12.18
C GLU A 61 -8.35 5.99 -10.95
N LEU A 62 -8.46 4.92 -10.18
CA LEU A 62 -9.25 4.89 -8.94
C LEU A 62 -8.64 5.78 -7.83
N LEU A 63 -7.33 6.00 -7.83
CA LEU A 63 -6.58 6.77 -6.84
C LEU A 63 -6.30 8.22 -7.28
N GLN A 64 -7.06 8.74 -8.24
CA GLN A 64 -7.07 10.15 -8.59
C GLN A 64 -8.04 10.91 -7.67
N PHE A 65 -7.53 11.56 -6.65
CA PHE A 65 -8.36 12.37 -5.76
C PHE A 65 -8.70 13.70 -6.43
N PRO A 66 -9.95 14.18 -6.30
CA PRO A 66 -10.33 15.47 -6.86
C PRO A 66 -9.71 16.65 -6.11
N VAL A 67 -9.70 17.81 -6.74
CA VAL A 67 -9.44 19.07 -6.03
C VAL A 67 -10.48 19.27 -4.94
N PRO A 68 -10.09 19.55 -3.68
CA PRO A 68 -11.03 19.74 -2.58
C PRO A 68 -12.04 20.86 -2.84
N ALA A 69 -13.29 20.65 -2.43
CA ALA A 69 -14.31 21.68 -2.43
C ALA A 69 -13.89 22.87 -1.53
N PRO A 70 -14.39 24.08 -1.74
CA PRO A 70 -13.95 25.27 -1.00
C PRO A 70 -14.01 25.13 0.53
N ASP A 71 -15.00 24.44 1.05
CA ASP A 71 -15.19 24.12 2.48
C ASP A 71 -14.17 23.11 3.02
N GLN A 72 -13.58 22.31 2.16
CA GLN A 72 -12.57 21.27 2.48
C GLN A 72 -11.12 21.74 2.27
N ARG A 73 -10.91 23.00 1.86
CA ARG A 73 -9.57 23.55 1.59
C ARG A 73 -8.80 23.96 2.83
N ARG A 74 -9.36 23.74 4.03
CA ARG A 74 -8.71 24.03 5.31
C ARG A 74 -8.77 22.80 6.21
N LEU A 75 -7.65 22.51 6.86
CA LEU A 75 -7.50 21.42 7.82
C LEU A 75 -6.88 21.93 9.12
N SER A 76 -7.16 21.28 10.23
CA SER A 76 -6.47 21.56 11.49
C SER A 76 -5.01 21.13 11.38
N CYS A 77 -4.10 21.97 11.89
CA CYS A 77 -2.68 21.65 12.00
C CYS A 77 -2.33 21.37 13.46
N LEU A 78 -1.35 20.48 13.69
CA LEU A 78 -0.87 20.15 15.04
C LEU A 78 -0.36 21.35 15.83
N CYS A 79 0.03 22.44 15.17
CA CYS A 79 0.42 23.70 15.81
C CYS A 79 -0.76 24.55 16.31
N GLY A 80 -1.99 24.05 16.24
CA GLY A 80 -3.24 24.74 16.61
C GLY A 80 -3.76 25.73 15.57
N ARG A 81 -3.09 25.89 14.42
CA ARG A 81 -3.50 26.74 13.29
C ARG A 81 -4.11 25.91 12.17
N SER A 82 -4.49 26.55 11.05
CA SER A 82 -5.06 25.88 9.88
C SER A 82 -4.00 25.68 8.80
N ALA A 83 -3.95 24.45 8.25
CA ALA A 83 -3.27 24.15 7.00
C ALA A 83 -4.22 24.40 5.82
N HIS A 84 -3.69 24.90 4.71
CA HIS A 84 -4.46 25.29 3.54
C HIS A 84 -4.09 24.41 2.34
N TYR A 85 -5.08 24.02 1.54
CA TYR A 85 -4.85 23.34 0.27
C TYR A 85 -3.95 24.16 -0.64
N ARG A 86 -2.96 23.51 -1.24
CA ARG A 86 -2.04 24.13 -2.20
C ARG A 86 -2.23 23.60 -3.61
N GLU A 87 -2.15 22.29 -3.77
CA GLU A 87 -2.15 21.62 -5.08
C GLU A 87 -2.43 20.11 -4.94
N LEU A 88 -2.68 19.45 -6.06
CA LEU A 88 -2.59 17.98 -6.14
C LEU A 88 -1.12 17.60 -6.32
N ARG A 89 -0.66 16.58 -5.60
CA ARG A 89 0.66 15.98 -5.75
C ARG A 89 0.57 14.49 -6.01
N SER A 90 1.30 14.02 -7.00
CA SER A 90 1.46 12.60 -7.27
C SER A 90 2.48 11.96 -6.32
N LYS A 91 2.24 10.68 -6.02
CA LYS A 91 3.13 9.80 -5.27
C LYS A 91 3.15 8.43 -5.93
N PRO A 92 4.30 7.93 -6.35
CA PRO A 92 4.41 6.56 -6.80
C PRO A 92 4.29 5.60 -5.61
N VAL A 93 3.43 4.60 -5.73
CA VAL A 93 3.21 3.56 -4.72
C VAL A 93 3.31 2.19 -5.38
N LEU A 94 4.14 1.31 -4.84
CA LEU A 94 4.19 -0.09 -5.25
C LEU A 94 3.02 -0.84 -4.59
N THR A 95 2.16 -1.40 -5.42
CA THR A 95 0.99 -2.18 -5.01
C THR A 95 1.10 -3.63 -5.43
N ALA A 96 0.17 -4.48 -5.01
CA ALA A 96 0.12 -5.89 -5.40
C ALA A 96 -0.08 -6.11 -6.91
N VAL A 97 -0.52 -5.09 -7.64
CA VAL A 97 -0.68 -5.14 -9.10
C VAL A 97 0.38 -4.32 -9.86
N GLY A 98 1.42 -3.86 -9.17
CA GLY A 98 2.49 -3.07 -9.75
C GLY A 98 2.53 -1.64 -9.20
N ARG A 99 3.33 -0.79 -9.84
CA ARG A 99 3.51 0.61 -9.46
C ARG A 99 2.37 1.46 -9.99
N VAL A 100 1.78 2.26 -9.10
CA VAL A 100 0.65 3.16 -9.40
C VAL A 100 0.99 4.59 -8.99
N GLU A 101 0.35 5.56 -9.62
CA GLU A 101 0.46 6.98 -9.26
C GLU A 101 -0.78 7.42 -8.47
N VAL A 102 -0.58 7.80 -7.21
CA VAL A 102 -1.63 8.32 -6.34
C VAL A 102 -1.60 9.85 -6.41
N SER A 103 -2.57 10.47 -7.09
CA SER A 103 -2.73 11.92 -7.11
C SER A 103 -3.63 12.36 -5.96
N ARG A 104 -3.10 13.14 -5.01
CA ARG A 104 -3.82 13.50 -3.79
C ARG A 104 -3.59 14.95 -3.35
N PRO A 105 -4.56 15.56 -2.61
CA PRO A 105 -4.47 16.93 -2.14
C PRO A 105 -3.34 17.13 -1.14
N TYR A 106 -2.55 18.17 -1.35
CA TYR A 106 -1.49 18.63 -0.47
C TYR A 106 -1.89 19.90 0.26
N TYR A 107 -1.74 19.89 1.57
CA TYR A 107 -2.04 21.03 2.44
C TYR A 107 -0.78 21.50 3.15
N VAL A 108 -0.64 22.82 3.34
CA VAL A 108 0.49 23.42 4.05
C VAL A 108 -0.02 24.39 5.09
N CYS A 109 0.53 24.33 6.29
CA CYS A 109 0.29 25.31 7.32
C CYS A 109 1.17 26.56 7.07
N PRO A 110 0.59 27.75 6.91
CA PRO A 110 1.38 28.96 6.68
C PRO A 110 2.20 29.42 7.90
N HIS A 111 1.88 28.90 9.08
CA HIS A 111 2.56 29.28 10.33
C HIS A 111 3.78 28.40 10.65
N CYS A 112 3.62 27.07 10.62
CA CYS A 112 4.71 26.12 10.95
C CYS A 112 5.30 25.41 9.73
N HIS A 113 4.79 25.69 8.53
CA HIS A 113 5.19 25.10 7.25
C HIS A 113 5.02 23.57 7.14
N ALA A 114 4.36 22.95 8.12
CA ALA A 114 4.08 21.52 8.07
C ALA A 114 3.17 21.19 6.88
N GLY A 115 3.59 20.16 6.11
CA GLY A 115 2.82 19.60 5.00
C GLY A 115 1.95 18.44 5.49
N GLN A 116 0.75 18.29 4.92
CA GLN A 116 -0.20 17.24 5.27
C GLN A 116 -0.80 16.61 4.02
N PHE A 117 -0.96 15.28 4.04
CA PHE A 117 -1.59 14.49 3.00
C PHE A 117 -2.65 13.57 3.64
N PRO A 118 -3.90 14.02 3.85
CA PRO A 118 -4.93 13.20 4.49
C PRO A 118 -5.18 11.86 3.80
N ALA A 119 -5.06 11.83 2.47
CA ALA A 119 -5.22 10.60 1.70
C ALA A 119 -4.11 9.56 1.98
N ASP A 120 -2.89 9.99 2.33
CA ASP A 120 -1.82 9.06 2.69
C ASP A 120 -2.16 8.30 3.98
N VAL A 121 -2.83 8.97 4.95
CA VAL A 121 -3.34 8.37 6.19
C VAL A 121 -4.49 7.40 5.87
N GLU A 122 -5.46 7.82 5.06
CA GLU A 122 -6.62 7.02 4.69
C GLU A 122 -6.22 5.73 3.95
N LEU A 123 -5.20 5.83 3.07
CA LEU A 123 -4.68 4.72 2.29
C LEU A 123 -3.61 3.89 3.03
N ASP A 124 -3.25 4.28 4.24
CA ASP A 124 -2.16 3.68 5.02
C ASP A 124 -0.84 3.59 4.21
N ILE A 125 -0.46 4.73 3.62
CA ILE A 125 0.79 4.88 2.85
C ILE A 125 1.65 6.04 3.35
N GLU A 126 1.44 6.52 4.58
CA GLU A 126 2.29 7.56 5.18
C GLU A 126 3.74 7.09 5.28
N ASN A 127 4.66 7.97 4.92
CA ASN A 127 6.10 7.73 5.00
C ASN A 127 6.60 6.45 4.32
N THR A 128 5.82 5.85 3.43
CA THR A 128 6.18 4.64 2.69
C THR A 128 5.75 4.75 1.23
N GLU A 129 6.48 4.08 0.34
CA GLU A 129 6.13 3.89 -1.07
C GLU A 129 5.46 2.54 -1.33
N PHE A 130 5.09 1.80 -0.30
CA PHE A 130 4.50 0.47 -0.39
C PHE A 130 3.06 0.47 0.12
N SER A 131 2.16 -0.15 -0.64
CA SER A 131 0.79 -0.40 -0.17
C SER A 131 0.77 -1.38 1.01
N PRO A 132 -0.30 -1.39 1.83
CA PRO A 132 -0.45 -2.37 2.91
C PRO A 132 -0.30 -3.82 2.44
N GLY A 133 -0.81 -4.15 1.24
CA GLY A 133 -0.67 -5.48 0.65
C GLY A 133 0.78 -5.85 0.36
N VAL A 134 1.56 -4.93 -0.23
CA VAL A 134 2.98 -5.15 -0.50
C VAL A 134 3.78 -5.23 0.79
N ARG A 135 3.51 -4.38 1.79
CA ARG A 135 4.19 -4.46 3.10
C ARG A 135 3.97 -5.80 3.78
N ARG A 136 2.76 -6.37 3.68
CA ARG A 136 2.48 -7.73 4.19
C ARG A 136 3.31 -8.79 3.48
N MET A 137 3.42 -8.72 2.14
CA MET A 137 4.25 -9.65 1.37
C MET A 137 5.74 -9.51 1.73
N GLN A 138 6.24 -8.27 1.81
CA GLN A 138 7.64 -7.99 2.18
C GLN A 138 7.98 -8.49 3.59
N ALA A 139 7.09 -8.28 4.57
CA ALA A 139 7.28 -8.80 5.92
C ALA A 139 7.33 -10.33 5.92
N MET A 140 6.44 -10.99 5.16
CA MET A 140 6.40 -12.45 5.07
C MET A 140 7.68 -13.03 4.47
N VAL A 141 8.19 -12.48 3.37
CA VAL A 141 9.43 -12.98 2.75
C VAL A 141 10.67 -12.57 3.55
N GLY A 142 10.65 -11.41 4.21
CA GLY A 142 11.77 -10.90 5.00
C GLY A 142 12.02 -11.68 6.30
N GLN A 143 10.99 -12.33 6.86
CA GLN A 143 11.16 -13.19 8.04
C GLN A 143 11.69 -14.62 7.72
N GLN A 144 11.57 -15.04 6.45
CA GLN A 144 11.88 -16.44 6.07
C GLN A 144 13.28 -16.60 5.48
N ALA A 145 13.88 -15.53 4.92
CA ALA A 145 15.13 -15.60 4.18
C ALA A 145 15.89 -14.28 4.24
N PRO A 146 17.18 -14.26 3.88
CA PRO A 146 17.92 -13.02 3.69
C PRO A 146 17.17 -12.06 2.75
N PHE A 147 17.21 -10.77 3.01
CA PHE A 147 16.36 -9.75 2.36
C PHE A 147 16.51 -9.71 0.83
N ASP A 148 17.68 -10.01 0.28
CA ASP A 148 17.85 -10.13 -1.18
C ASP A 148 17.13 -11.37 -1.75
N HIS A 149 17.11 -12.48 -1.03
CA HIS A 149 16.29 -13.65 -1.35
C HIS A 149 14.79 -13.29 -1.31
N GLY A 150 14.35 -12.57 -0.27
CA GLY A 150 12.98 -12.07 -0.17
C GLY A 150 12.60 -11.20 -1.37
N ARG A 151 13.51 -10.32 -1.81
CA ARG A 151 13.34 -9.52 -3.05
C ARG A 151 13.16 -10.41 -4.29
N GLN A 152 13.99 -11.46 -4.43
CA GLN A 152 13.89 -12.39 -5.55
C GLN A 152 12.59 -13.18 -5.53
N GLN A 153 12.13 -13.61 -4.35
CA GLN A 153 10.83 -14.26 -4.17
C GLN A 153 9.67 -13.33 -4.57
N MET A 154 9.71 -12.06 -4.16
CA MET A 154 8.71 -11.06 -4.58
C MET A 154 8.64 -10.94 -6.12
N LYS A 155 9.81 -10.89 -6.78
CA LYS A 155 9.87 -10.84 -8.25
C LYS A 155 9.32 -12.11 -8.89
N LEU A 156 9.75 -13.28 -8.42
CA LEU A 156 9.36 -14.57 -9.01
C LEU A 156 7.87 -14.89 -8.76
N LEU A 157 7.44 -14.82 -7.51
CA LEU A 157 6.11 -15.28 -7.09
C LEU A 157 5.04 -14.22 -7.34
N ALA A 158 5.31 -12.95 -7.01
CA ALA A 158 4.35 -11.87 -7.14
C ALA A 158 4.54 -11.03 -8.41
N GLY A 159 5.65 -11.17 -9.15
CA GLY A 159 5.94 -10.32 -10.32
C GLY A 159 6.27 -8.87 -9.95
N LEU A 160 6.59 -8.60 -8.69
CA LEU A 160 6.84 -7.25 -8.18
C LEU A 160 8.33 -6.98 -8.06
N GLU A 161 8.77 -5.86 -8.64
CA GLU A 161 10.15 -5.42 -8.53
C GLU A 161 10.30 -4.43 -7.37
N GLY A 162 11.19 -4.76 -6.44
CA GLY A 162 11.55 -3.95 -5.30
C GLY A 162 13.04 -4.04 -4.99
N THR A 163 13.45 -3.49 -3.86
CA THR A 163 14.84 -3.54 -3.38
C THR A 163 14.96 -4.40 -2.13
N ALA A 164 16.13 -5.02 -1.89
CA ALA A 164 16.40 -5.72 -0.64
C ALA A 164 16.22 -4.82 0.59
N LYS A 165 16.62 -3.54 0.46
CA LYS A 165 16.44 -2.52 1.51
C LYS A 165 14.96 -2.20 1.78
N GLY A 166 14.10 -2.29 0.76
CA GLY A 166 12.65 -2.15 0.94
C GLY A 166 12.07 -3.31 1.74
N VAL A 167 12.49 -4.55 1.45
CA VAL A 167 12.09 -5.74 2.22
C VAL A 167 12.57 -5.65 3.66
N GLU A 168 13.84 -5.31 3.88
CA GLU A 168 14.44 -5.12 5.20
C GLU A 168 13.66 -4.11 6.05
N ARG A 169 13.53 -2.87 5.58
CA ARG A 169 12.84 -1.80 6.31
C ARG A 169 11.39 -2.18 6.67
N THR A 170 10.70 -2.83 5.75
CA THR A 170 9.32 -3.25 6.00
C THR A 170 9.23 -4.38 7.01
N ALA A 171 10.11 -5.39 6.90
CA ALA A 171 10.14 -6.51 7.84
C ALA A 171 10.50 -6.03 9.26
N GLU A 172 11.50 -5.16 9.38
CA GLU A 172 11.91 -4.57 10.65
C GLU A 172 10.79 -3.71 11.28
N ALA A 173 10.13 -2.86 10.49
CA ALA A 173 9.03 -2.03 10.97
C ALA A 173 7.83 -2.84 11.46
N VAL A 174 7.45 -3.89 10.71
CA VAL A 174 6.38 -4.80 11.11
C VAL A 174 6.78 -5.60 12.36
N GLY A 175 8.02 -6.08 12.42
CA GLY A 175 8.54 -6.78 13.60
C GLY A 175 8.52 -5.91 14.86
N ALA A 176 8.95 -4.65 14.75
CA ALA A 176 8.92 -3.69 15.85
C ALA A 176 7.48 -3.39 16.33
N ASP A 177 6.52 -3.26 15.40
CA ASP A 177 5.11 -3.04 15.75
C ASP A 177 4.49 -4.26 16.46
N ILE A 178 4.82 -5.47 16.03
CA ILE A 178 4.40 -6.71 16.69
C ILE A 178 4.97 -6.75 18.12
N ALA A 179 6.28 -6.54 18.28
CA ALA A 179 6.94 -6.57 19.60
C ALA A 179 6.35 -5.51 20.55
N ALA A 180 6.06 -4.30 20.05
CA ALA A 180 5.43 -3.25 20.85
C ALA A 180 4.01 -3.63 21.31
N ARG A 181 3.23 -4.28 20.45
CA ARG A 181 1.88 -4.75 20.80
C ARG A 181 1.92 -5.90 21.82
N GLU A 182 2.84 -6.83 21.65
CA GLU A 182 3.05 -7.93 22.61
C GLU A 182 3.44 -7.36 23.99
N GLN A 183 4.36 -6.39 24.03
CA GLN A 183 4.73 -5.76 25.29
C GLN A 183 3.54 -5.04 25.95
N GLN A 184 2.72 -4.32 25.18
CA GLN A 184 1.50 -3.70 25.69
C GLN A 184 0.50 -4.72 26.25
N GLN A 185 0.39 -5.91 25.64
CA GLN A 185 -0.48 -6.98 26.15
C GLN A 185 0.05 -7.54 27.46
N ILE A 186 1.36 -7.74 27.56
CA ILE A 186 2.03 -8.19 28.81
C ILE A 186 1.80 -7.16 29.90
N ASP A 187 2.05 -5.88 29.63
CA ASP A 187 1.86 -4.80 30.60
C ASP A 187 0.41 -4.71 31.10
N ARG A 188 -0.57 -4.87 30.19
CA ARG A 188 -2.00 -4.93 30.55
C ARG A 188 -2.29 -6.15 31.41
N ALA A 189 -1.77 -7.31 31.06
CA ALA A 189 -1.98 -8.54 31.85
C ALA A 189 -1.39 -8.42 33.25
N MET A 190 -0.23 -7.76 33.40
CA MET A 190 0.39 -7.49 34.70
C MET A 190 -0.40 -6.47 35.55
N GLN A 191 -1.16 -5.56 34.91
CA GLN A 191 -1.98 -4.57 35.59
C GLN A 191 -3.39 -5.07 36.01
N LEU A 192 -3.75 -6.29 35.57
CA LEU A 192 -4.97 -6.92 36.04
C LEU A 192 -4.78 -7.31 37.51
N ASP A 193 -5.32 -6.52 38.43
CA ASP A 193 -5.52 -6.91 39.82
C ASP A 193 -6.41 -8.16 39.83
N LEU A 194 -5.78 -9.31 40.06
CA LEU A 194 -6.54 -10.52 40.34
C LEU A 194 -7.35 -10.23 41.61
N PRO A 195 -8.69 -10.33 41.60
CA PRO A 195 -9.45 -10.18 42.82
C PRO A 195 -8.97 -11.26 43.77
N LEU A 196 -8.28 -10.85 44.84
CA LEU A 196 -7.99 -11.71 45.98
C LEU A 196 -9.33 -12.07 46.59
N VAL A 197 -9.90 -13.20 46.19
CA VAL A 197 -11.00 -13.82 46.94
C VAL A 197 -10.38 -14.33 48.22
N VAL A 198 -10.36 -13.47 49.25
CA VAL A 198 -10.10 -13.91 50.60
C VAL A 198 -11.29 -14.77 51.00
N GLY A 199 -11.11 -16.08 50.90
CA GLY A 199 -12.13 -17.03 51.39
C GLY A 199 -12.43 -16.72 52.86
N GLU A 200 -13.69 -16.65 53.25
CA GLU A 200 -14.06 -16.57 54.65
C GLU A 200 -13.43 -17.75 55.43
N PRO A 201 -12.88 -17.50 56.63
CA PRO A 201 -12.28 -18.56 57.42
C PRO A 201 -13.37 -19.59 57.74
N VAL A 202 -13.13 -20.86 57.40
CA VAL A 202 -13.98 -21.97 57.71
C VAL A 202 -14.01 -22.10 59.26
N PRO A 203 -15.17 -22.04 59.95
CA PRO A 203 -15.21 -22.23 61.37
C PRO A 203 -14.81 -23.67 61.72
N VAL A 204 -13.89 -23.83 62.69
CA VAL A 204 -13.43 -25.10 63.25
C VAL A 204 -14.47 -25.65 64.23
#